data_960d11a189a4d70bfa10f3d9b68d1905
#
_entry.id   960d11a189a4d70bfa10f3d9b68d1905
#
_cell.length_a   1.000
_cell.length_b   1.000
_cell.length_c   1.000
_cell.angle_alpha   90.00
_cell.angle_beta   90.00
_cell.angle_gamma   90.00
#
_symmetry.space_group_name_H-M   'P 1'
#
loop_
_entity.id
_entity.type
_entity.pdbx_description
1 polymer ?
#
loop_
_entity_poly.entity_id
_entity_poly.type
_entity_poly.pdbx_seq_one_letter_code
_entity_poly.pdbx_strand_id
1 'polypeptide(L)'
;SGGLLNKTMLHHLARGKAKTLAYDHPLFVLNEVDLSRKSWQKATHLLGILLSKGIKPLLTPEFIVAICRVAPLKQRRDPNLWKPREKSAWKLFTSFIRHTFVQYDVPESFYNLLYFHQTMALDVVLTLFDTAAKGESIANLGLKGIGGVYLTRQMSHQLINLRFSNLWEALRYVQITGQGGSHQLASTLCRKFVLHQAFVFEAKMVRMLGFFARQTTDDVEQLEKILIWLLECFPDGNVPDLHRRSIASLQREMDQFRHDALLAKNATVVAYQPSGCKPATFLEVGEGGLLLNTFELVEISGDKQLLAEGRAMKNCVFTYRGDVLRGEASIWSLRKNGIRLATIEVANPLKVLMQVKRKCNAPADEETKKYVLKWAEHECLAVSNFVWF
;
A
#
# COMPACT_ATOMS: atom_id res chain seq x y z
N SER A 1 -34.00 -10.50 30.43
CA SER A 1 -33.03 -10.99 29.55
C SER A 1 -33.54 -10.96 28.09
N GLY A 2 -33.03 -10.20 27.20
CA GLY A 2 -33.36 -10.40 25.79
C GLY A 2 -33.79 -9.17 25.02
N GLY A 3 -33.24 -8.05 25.21
CA GLY A 3 -33.60 -6.89 24.42
C GLY A 3 -32.42 -6.00 24.06
N LEU A 4 -31.40 -6.55 23.41
CA LEU A 4 -30.32 -5.73 22.83
C LEU A 4 -30.88 -4.66 21.86
N LEU A 5 -31.92 -5.00 21.12
CA LEU A 5 -32.61 -4.09 20.21
C LEU A 5 -34.10 -4.09 20.48
N ASN A 6 -34.66 -2.96 20.84
CA ASN A 6 -36.10 -2.73 21.07
C ASN A 6 -36.59 -1.52 20.25
N LYS A 7 -37.93 -1.27 20.27
CA LYS A 7 -38.53 -0.15 19.52
C LYS A 7 -37.97 1.21 19.92
N THR A 8 -37.69 1.44 21.19
CA THR A 8 -37.13 2.68 21.72
C THR A 8 -35.69 2.88 21.16
N MET A 9 -34.89 1.81 21.16
CA MET A 9 -33.54 1.82 20.62
C MET A 9 -33.54 2.11 19.11
N LEU A 10 -34.44 1.46 18.35
CA LEU A 10 -34.60 1.78 16.92
C LEU A 10 -34.92 3.26 16.68
N HIS A 11 -35.76 3.85 17.52
CA HIS A 11 -36.10 5.27 17.42
C HIS A 11 -34.90 6.19 17.70
N HIS A 12 -34.03 5.83 18.66
CA HIS A 12 -32.78 6.56 18.91
C HIS A 12 -31.79 6.45 17.77
N LEU A 13 -31.61 5.25 17.20
CA LEU A 13 -30.77 5.00 16.04
C LEU A 13 -31.27 5.79 14.81
N ALA A 14 -32.57 5.82 14.57
CA ALA A 14 -33.18 6.58 13.46
C ALA A 14 -32.90 8.09 13.54
N ARG A 15 -32.74 8.62 14.76
CA ARG A 15 -32.42 10.04 15.00
C ARG A 15 -30.91 10.35 14.92
N GLY A 16 -30.07 9.38 14.58
CA GLY A 16 -28.61 9.53 14.52
C GLY A 16 -27.94 9.64 15.88
N LYS A 17 -28.61 9.20 16.96
CA LYS A 17 -28.06 9.24 18.34
C LYS A 17 -27.21 8.03 18.71
N ALA A 18 -26.82 7.19 17.74
CA ALA A 18 -25.93 6.04 17.97
C ALA A 18 -24.56 6.45 18.57
N LYS A 19 -24.06 7.63 18.21
CA LYS A 19 -22.78 8.19 18.70
C LYS A 19 -22.75 8.51 20.22
N THR A 20 -23.85 8.27 20.93
CA THR A 20 -23.97 8.54 22.38
C THR A 20 -24.11 7.26 23.23
N LEU A 21 -23.86 6.10 22.65
CA LEU A 21 -23.91 4.84 23.38
C LEU A 21 -22.70 4.75 24.33
N ALA A 22 -22.96 4.36 25.57
CA ALA A 22 -21.89 4.15 26.56
C ALA A 22 -21.00 2.97 26.17
N TYR A 23 -19.74 2.98 26.58
CA TYR A 23 -18.74 1.97 26.21
C TYR A 23 -19.14 0.53 26.61
N ASP A 24 -19.86 0.38 27.71
CA ASP A 24 -20.38 -0.89 28.21
C ASP A 24 -21.67 -1.34 27.52
N HIS A 25 -22.25 -0.50 26.64
CA HIS A 25 -23.48 -0.85 25.94
C HIS A 25 -23.19 -1.89 24.85
N PRO A 26 -23.97 -3.00 24.75
CA PRO A 26 -23.71 -4.04 23.75
C PRO A 26 -23.72 -3.59 22.29
N LEU A 27 -24.36 -2.47 21.98
CA LEU A 27 -24.39 -1.85 20.64
C LEU A 27 -23.39 -0.70 20.49
N PHE A 28 -22.43 -0.54 21.43
CA PHE A 28 -21.40 0.49 21.36
C PHE A 28 -20.63 0.47 20.02
N VAL A 29 -20.44 -0.70 19.44
CA VAL A 29 -19.82 -0.91 18.11
C VAL A 29 -20.51 -0.11 16.99
N LEU A 30 -21.77 0.30 17.17
CA LEU A 30 -22.46 1.16 16.20
C LEU A 30 -21.91 2.58 16.15
N ASN A 31 -21.16 3.04 17.16
CA ASN A 31 -20.48 4.32 17.15
C ASN A 31 -19.36 4.37 16.11
N GLU A 32 -18.81 3.21 15.72
CA GLU A 32 -17.78 3.07 14.68
C GLU A 32 -18.37 3.07 13.26
N VAL A 33 -19.70 2.94 13.14
CA VAL A 33 -20.36 2.90 11.82
C VAL A 33 -20.74 4.33 11.41
N ASP A 34 -19.91 4.93 10.58
CA ASP A 34 -20.19 6.28 10.02
C ASP A 34 -21.20 6.19 8.88
N LEU A 35 -22.45 6.50 9.19
CA LEU A 35 -23.56 6.50 8.24
C LEU A 35 -24.21 7.87 8.15
N SER A 36 -24.60 8.27 6.93
CA SER A 36 -25.47 9.41 6.74
C SER A 36 -26.82 9.22 7.44
N ARG A 37 -27.52 10.32 7.79
CA ARG A 37 -28.86 10.27 8.38
C ARG A 37 -29.83 9.39 7.56
N LYS A 38 -29.78 9.48 6.24
CA LYS A 38 -30.61 8.67 5.32
C LYS A 38 -30.30 7.18 5.43
N SER A 39 -29.01 6.82 5.56
CA SER A 39 -28.58 5.44 5.71
C SER A 39 -28.99 4.87 7.07
N TRP A 40 -28.93 5.68 8.12
CA TRP A 40 -29.45 5.30 9.44
C TRP A 40 -30.96 5.03 9.43
N GLN A 41 -31.75 5.85 8.71
CA GLN A 41 -33.20 5.60 8.55
C GLN A 41 -33.45 4.28 7.84
N LYS A 42 -32.70 3.97 6.78
CA LYS A 42 -32.80 2.67 6.10
C LYS A 42 -32.40 1.50 7.01
N ALA A 43 -31.30 1.63 7.75
CA ALA A 43 -30.84 0.60 8.69
C ALA A 43 -31.90 0.29 9.76
N THR A 44 -32.46 1.33 10.37
CA THR A 44 -33.53 1.16 11.38
C THR A 44 -34.80 0.54 10.79
N HIS A 45 -35.14 0.84 9.55
CA HIS A 45 -36.23 0.18 8.85
C HIS A 45 -35.97 -1.32 8.66
N LEU A 46 -34.78 -1.72 8.20
CA LEU A 46 -34.40 -3.12 8.03
C LEU A 46 -34.39 -3.88 9.35
N LEU A 47 -33.80 -3.28 10.40
CA LEU A 47 -33.77 -3.85 11.75
C LEU A 47 -35.18 -3.99 12.33
N GLY A 48 -36.06 -3.01 12.06
CA GLY A 48 -37.47 -3.04 12.45
C GLY A 48 -38.23 -4.23 11.84
N ILE A 49 -37.98 -4.53 10.56
CA ILE A 49 -38.54 -5.71 9.88
C ILE A 49 -38.07 -7.00 10.55
N LEU A 50 -36.76 -7.13 10.84
CA LEU A 50 -36.23 -8.33 11.50
C LEU A 50 -36.80 -8.50 12.91
N LEU A 51 -36.95 -7.41 13.65
CA LEU A 51 -37.56 -7.41 14.97
C LEU A 51 -39.03 -7.81 14.91
N SER A 52 -39.83 -7.27 13.98
CA SER A 52 -41.25 -7.60 13.82
C SER A 52 -41.48 -9.07 13.41
N LYS A 53 -40.54 -9.64 12.64
CA LYS A 53 -40.54 -11.05 12.24
C LYS A 53 -39.95 -11.99 13.31
N GLY A 54 -39.48 -11.47 14.45
CA GLY A 54 -38.92 -12.26 15.55
C GLY A 54 -37.59 -12.97 15.21
N ILE A 55 -36.79 -12.43 14.30
CA ILE A 55 -35.54 -13.05 13.82
C ILE A 55 -34.39 -12.77 14.81
N LYS A 56 -34.48 -13.30 15.99
CA LYS A 56 -33.50 -13.12 17.08
C LYS A 56 -32.05 -13.38 16.69
N PRO A 57 -31.71 -14.42 15.88
CA PRO A 57 -30.30 -14.65 15.49
C PRO A 57 -29.63 -13.51 14.72
N LEU A 58 -30.41 -12.64 14.07
CA LEU A 58 -29.86 -11.46 13.34
C LEU A 58 -29.88 -10.17 14.16
N LEU A 59 -30.32 -10.25 15.42
CA LEU A 59 -30.37 -9.10 16.33
C LEU A 59 -29.21 -9.10 17.35
N THR A 60 -28.13 -9.84 17.07
CA THR A 60 -26.86 -9.74 17.80
C THR A 60 -26.02 -8.55 17.30
N PRO A 61 -25.12 -8.00 18.11
CA PRO A 61 -24.34 -6.82 17.75
C PRO A 61 -23.65 -6.93 16.39
N GLU A 62 -23.07 -8.09 16.09
CA GLU A 62 -22.29 -8.33 14.86
C GLU A 62 -23.19 -8.24 13.61
N PHE A 63 -24.37 -8.87 13.64
CA PHE A 63 -25.32 -8.82 12.50
C PHE A 63 -26.02 -7.47 12.40
N ILE A 64 -26.26 -6.78 13.52
CA ILE A 64 -26.80 -5.41 13.52
C ILE A 64 -25.81 -4.48 12.81
N VAL A 65 -24.53 -4.55 13.13
CA VAL A 65 -23.48 -3.78 12.46
C VAL A 65 -23.44 -4.10 10.97
N ALA A 66 -23.45 -5.37 10.59
CA ALA A 66 -23.44 -5.79 9.19
C ALA A 66 -24.67 -5.26 8.43
N ILE A 67 -25.86 -5.28 9.04
CA ILE A 67 -27.10 -4.72 8.46
C ILE A 67 -27.01 -3.19 8.33
N CYS A 68 -26.43 -2.51 9.31
CA CYS A 68 -26.21 -1.08 9.23
C CYS A 68 -25.24 -0.73 8.08
N ARG A 69 -24.16 -1.51 7.90
CA ARG A 69 -23.18 -1.32 6.80
C ARG A 69 -23.83 -1.44 5.42
N VAL A 70 -24.76 -2.36 5.20
CA VAL A 70 -25.41 -2.56 3.89
C VAL A 70 -26.58 -1.60 3.63
N ALA A 71 -27.05 -0.89 4.62
CA ALA A 71 -28.19 0.02 4.50
C ALA A 71 -28.04 1.12 3.41
N PRO A 72 -26.85 1.63 3.09
CA PRO A 72 -26.67 2.55 1.96
C PRO A 72 -27.05 1.95 0.60
N LEU A 73 -26.92 0.63 0.42
CA LEU A 73 -27.22 -0.06 -0.84
C LEU A 73 -28.65 0.21 -1.33
N LYS A 74 -28.82 0.11 -2.65
CA LYS A 74 -30.16 0.18 -3.27
C LYS A 74 -30.90 -1.12 -3.06
N GLN A 75 -32.07 -1.07 -2.38
CA GLN A 75 -32.95 -2.22 -2.27
C GLN A 75 -33.51 -2.59 -3.66
N ARG A 76 -33.47 -3.87 -3.99
CA ARG A 76 -33.97 -4.47 -5.24
C ARG A 76 -35.35 -5.07 -5.08
N ARG A 77 -35.64 -5.58 -3.88
CA ARG A 77 -36.92 -6.19 -3.51
C ARG A 77 -37.35 -5.64 -2.15
N ASP A 78 -38.66 -5.66 -1.89
CA ASP A 78 -39.20 -5.27 -0.60
C ASP A 78 -38.73 -6.25 0.51
N PRO A 79 -37.97 -5.80 1.52
CA PRO A 79 -37.50 -6.66 2.60
C PRO A 79 -38.64 -7.24 3.46
N ASN A 80 -39.84 -6.63 3.44
CA ASN A 80 -41.01 -7.18 4.12
C ASN A 80 -41.48 -8.52 3.52
N LEU A 81 -41.25 -8.73 2.23
CA LEU A 81 -41.63 -9.95 1.51
C LEU A 81 -40.66 -11.11 1.74
N TRP A 82 -39.48 -10.85 2.39
CA TRP A 82 -38.55 -11.90 2.72
C TRP A 82 -39.15 -12.92 3.72
N LYS A 83 -39.00 -14.19 3.39
CA LYS A 83 -39.46 -15.32 4.21
C LYS A 83 -38.25 -16.08 4.76
N PRO A 84 -37.96 -16.02 6.08
CA PRO A 84 -36.87 -16.77 6.67
C PRO A 84 -37.15 -18.27 6.60
N ARG A 85 -36.24 -19.06 6.03
CA ARG A 85 -36.33 -20.52 5.95
C ARG A 85 -35.15 -21.22 6.59
N GLU A 86 -34.07 -20.45 6.83
CA GLU A 86 -32.80 -20.95 7.32
C GLU A 86 -32.77 -21.01 8.84
N LYS A 87 -31.96 -21.92 9.39
CA LYS A 87 -31.79 -22.07 10.86
C LYS A 87 -30.53 -21.35 11.38
N SER A 88 -29.48 -21.31 10.61
CA SER A 88 -28.22 -20.68 10.99
C SER A 88 -28.29 -19.15 10.80
N ALA A 89 -27.77 -18.40 11.76
CA ALA A 89 -27.71 -16.93 11.69
C ALA A 89 -27.01 -16.45 10.42
N TRP A 90 -25.89 -17.07 10.05
CA TRP A 90 -25.17 -16.73 8.81
C TRP A 90 -26.03 -16.96 7.55
N LYS A 91 -26.72 -18.11 7.45
CA LYS A 91 -27.59 -18.38 6.31
C LYS A 91 -28.83 -17.48 6.30
N LEU A 92 -29.35 -17.10 7.43
CA LEU A 92 -30.42 -16.10 7.55
C LEU A 92 -29.93 -14.74 7.04
N PHE A 93 -28.76 -14.30 7.48
CA PHE A 93 -28.15 -13.04 7.03
C PHE A 93 -27.95 -13.03 5.50
N THR A 94 -27.25 -14.02 4.96
CA THR A 94 -26.99 -14.11 3.51
C THR A 94 -28.29 -14.19 2.71
N SER A 95 -29.30 -14.93 3.18
CA SER A 95 -30.62 -15.03 2.56
C SER A 95 -31.37 -13.68 2.58
N PHE A 96 -31.29 -12.94 3.69
CA PHE A 96 -31.92 -11.61 3.82
C PHE A 96 -31.26 -10.60 2.88
N ILE A 97 -29.92 -10.55 2.86
CA ILE A 97 -29.15 -9.66 1.97
C ILE A 97 -29.41 -10.03 0.51
N ARG A 98 -29.37 -11.33 0.16
CA ARG A 98 -29.68 -11.82 -1.20
C ARG A 98 -31.08 -11.39 -1.64
N HIS A 99 -32.12 -11.58 -0.80
CA HIS A 99 -33.46 -11.17 -1.11
C HIS A 99 -33.55 -9.66 -1.34
N THR A 100 -32.93 -8.86 -0.48
CA THR A 100 -33.16 -7.41 -0.44
C THR A 100 -32.33 -6.65 -1.48
N PHE A 101 -31.06 -7.06 -1.70
CA PHE A 101 -30.09 -6.23 -2.43
C PHE A 101 -29.53 -6.88 -3.70
N VAL A 102 -29.72 -8.19 -3.89
CA VAL A 102 -29.07 -8.93 -4.99
C VAL A 102 -30.06 -9.23 -6.10
N GLN A 103 -29.71 -8.82 -7.33
CA GLN A 103 -30.46 -9.14 -8.55
C GLN A 103 -29.95 -10.42 -9.21
N TYR A 104 -28.62 -10.58 -9.30
CA TYR A 104 -27.93 -11.76 -9.81
C TYR A 104 -27.08 -12.36 -8.70
N ASP A 105 -27.04 -13.69 -8.61
CA ASP A 105 -26.30 -14.36 -7.54
C ASP A 105 -24.83 -13.95 -7.52
N VAL A 106 -24.36 -13.64 -6.30
CA VAL A 106 -22.96 -13.38 -5.98
C VAL A 106 -22.40 -14.51 -5.14
N PRO A 107 -21.09 -14.81 -5.27
CA PRO A 107 -20.43 -15.83 -4.44
C PRO A 107 -20.54 -15.53 -2.95
N GLU A 108 -20.49 -16.58 -2.12
CA GLU A 108 -20.62 -16.47 -0.65
C GLU A 108 -19.55 -15.53 -0.06
N SER A 109 -18.35 -15.53 -0.60
CA SER A 109 -17.25 -14.65 -0.17
C SER A 109 -17.59 -13.16 -0.22
N PHE A 110 -18.50 -12.73 -1.13
CA PHE A 110 -18.93 -11.33 -1.18
C PHE A 110 -19.82 -10.93 -0.01
N TYR A 111 -20.59 -11.88 0.57
CA TYR A 111 -21.33 -11.62 1.80
C TYR A 111 -20.40 -11.49 3.01
N ASN A 112 -19.24 -12.18 3.00
CA ASN A 112 -18.22 -12.03 4.02
C ASN A 112 -17.68 -10.61 4.09
N LEU A 113 -17.56 -9.90 2.94
CA LEU A 113 -17.12 -8.49 2.90
C LEU A 113 -18.03 -7.57 3.71
N LEU A 114 -19.32 -7.88 3.75
CA LEU A 114 -20.34 -7.08 4.46
C LEU A 114 -20.36 -7.37 5.95
N TYR A 115 -20.01 -8.59 6.34
CA TYR A 115 -20.08 -9.06 7.73
C TYR A 115 -18.80 -8.78 8.51
N PHE A 116 -17.66 -9.18 7.98
CA PHE A 116 -16.37 -9.00 8.67
C PHE A 116 -15.87 -7.55 8.58
N HIS A 117 -15.14 -7.13 9.61
CA HIS A 117 -14.42 -5.86 9.56
C HIS A 117 -13.35 -5.93 8.49
N GLN A 118 -13.43 -5.04 7.52
CA GLN A 118 -12.43 -4.92 6.45
C GLN A 118 -11.53 -3.71 6.74
N THR A 119 -10.26 -3.82 6.40
CA THR A 119 -9.31 -2.69 6.41
C THR A 119 -9.52 -1.73 5.24
N MET A 120 -10.39 -2.10 4.30
CA MET A 120 -10.77 -1.28 3.16
C MET A 120 -11.97 -0.40 3.51
N ALA A 121 -12.03 0.80 2.93
CA ALA A 121 -13.13 1.74 3.15
C ALA A 121 -14.49 1.11 2.78
N LEU A 122 -15.52 1.39 3.57
CA LEU A 122 -16.83 0.77 3.45
C LEU A 122 -17.49 1.05 2.09
N ASP A 123 -17.34 2.26 1.56
CA ASP A 123 -17.88 2.67 0.25
C ASP A 123 -17.30 1.83 -0.89
N VAL A 124 -16.01 1.48 -0.83
CA VAL A 124 -15.36 0.58 -1.79
C VAL A 124 -15.95 -0.82 -1.72
N VAL A 125 -16.11 -1.37 -0.51
CA VAL A 125 -16.72 -2.69 -0.28
C VAL A 125 -18.16 -2.72 -0.81
N LEU A 126 -18.97 -1.70 -0.50
CA LEU A 126 -20.34 -1.60 -0.97
C LEU A 126 -20.42 -1.44 -2.49
N THR A 127 -19.52 -0.68 -3.08
CA THR A 127 -19.44 -0.50 -4.55
C THR A 127 -19.13 -1.82 -5.24
N LEU A 128 -18.14 -2.58 -4.73
CA LEU A 128 -17.81 -3.91 -5.24
C LEU A 128 -18.99 -4.87 -5.16
N PHE A 129 -19.64 -4.92 -3.98
CA PHE A 129 -20.79 -5.78 -3.76
C PHE A 129 -21.97 -5.42 -4.68
N ASP A 130 -22.34 -4.13 -4.76
CA ASP A 130 -23.47 -3.67 -5.58
C ASP A 130 -23.24 -3.93 -7.07
N THR A 131 -21.99 -3.74 -7.55
CA THR A 131 -21.62 -4.02 -8.96
C THR A 131 -21.77 -5.52 -9.26
N ALA A 132 -21.24 -6.39 -8.41
CA ALA A 132 -21.40 -7.84 -8.57
C ALA A 132 -22.88 -8.25 -8.46
N ALA A 133 -23.63 -7.68 -7.51
CA ALA A 133 -25.05 -7.97 -7.29
C ALA A 133 -25.96 -7.53 -8.46
N LYS A 134 -25.50 -6.60 -9.31
CA LYS A 134 -26.15 -6.22 -10.59
C LYS A 134 -25.78 -7.15 -11.74
N GLY A 135 -24.80 -8.03 -11.57
CA GLY A 135 -24.22 -8.83 -12.66
C GLY A 135 -23.25 -8.02 -13.55
N GLU A 136 -22.84 -6.85 -13.11
CA GLU A 136 -21.86 -6.03 -13.83
C GLU A 136 -20.43 -6.48 -13.55
N SER A 137 -19.52 -6.29 -14.52
CA SER A 137 -18.11 -6.62 -14.32
C SER A 137 -17.44 -5.61 -13.37
N ILE A 138 -16.84 -6.10 -12.30
CA ILE A 138 -16.05 -5.26 -11.38
C ILE A 138 -14.81 -4.64 -12.05
N ALA A 139 -14.34 -5.18 -13.20
CA ALA A 139 -13.28 -4.56 -13.99
C ALA A 139 -13.66 -3.17 -14.51
N ASN A 140 -14.96 -2.90 -14.66
CA ASN A 140 -15.47 -1.60 -15.13
C ASN A 140 -15.38 -0.50 -14.06
N LEU A 141 -15.17 -0.85 -12.79
CA LEU A 141 -15.03 0.12 -11.71
C LEU A 141 -13.74 0.95 -11.83
N GLY A 142 -12.72 0.40 -12.49
CA GLY A 142 -11.40 1.03 -12.57
C GLY A 142 -10.72 1.19 -11.20
N LEU A 143 -9.61 1.91 -11.16
CA LEU A 143 -8.82 2.09 -9.93
C LEU A 143 -9.59 2.79 -8.81
N LYS A 144 -10.35 3.83 -9.13
CA LYS A 144 -11.10 4.61 -8.10
C LYS A 144 -12.18 3.79 -7.43
N GLY A 145 -12.92 3.00 -8.21
CA GLY A 145 -14.01 2.17 -7.70
C GLY A 145 -13.55 0.97 -6.85
N ILE A 146 -12.26 0.61 -6.93
CA ILE A 146 -11.65 -0.48 -6.16
C ILE A 146 -10.64 0.09 -5.12
N GLY A 147 -10.83 1.32 -4.67
CA GLY A 147 -9.96 1.94 -3.68
C GLY A 147 -8.50 2.12 -4.15
N GLY A 148 -8.29 2.37 -5.44
CA GLY A 148 -6.96 2.52 -6.04
C GLY A 148 -6.31 1.21 -6.52
N VAL A 149 -6.93 0.04 -6.30
CA VAL A 149 -6.35 -1.26 -6.65
C VAL A 149 -6.49 -1.54 -8.15
N TYR A 150 -5.38 -1.91 -8.80
CA TYR A 150 -5.36 -2.27 -10.22
C TYR A 150 -5.80 -3.72 -10.44
N LEU A 151 -6.81 -3.93 -11.31
CA LEU A 151 -7.28 -5.25 -11.75
C LEU A 151 -7.52 -5.26 -13.26
N THR A 152 -7.05 -6.32 -13.93
CA THR A 152 -7.45 -6.64 -15.30
C THR A 152 -8.81 -7.33 -15.32
N ARG A 153 -9.42 -7.50 -16.51
CA ARG A 153 -10.67 -8.27 -16.66
C ARG A 153 -10.50 -9.71 -16.18
N GLN A 154 -9.38 -10.34 -16.48
CA GLN A 154 -9.08 -11.71 -16.04
C GLN A 154 -8.97 -11.80 -14.53
N MET A 155 -8.22 -10.89 -13.88
CA MET A 155 -8.10 -10.82 -12.42
C MET A 155 -9.46 -10.60 -11.75
N SER A 156 -10.29 -9.75 -12.34
CA SER A 156 -11.65 -9.48 -11.86
C SER A 156 -12.54 -10.72 -11.93
N HIS A 157 -12.46 -11.48 -13.02
CA HIS A 157 -13.18 -12.74 -13.16
C HIS A 157 -12.70 -13.79 -12.14
N GLN A 158 -11.39 -13.88 -11.92
CA GLN A 158 -10.83 -14.77 -10.87
C GLN A 158 -11.32 -14.37 -9.49
N LEU A 159 -11.34 -13.06 -9.16
CA LEU A 159 -11.79 -12.55 -7.86
C LEU A 159 -13.24 -12.95 -7.55
N ILE A 160 -14.15 -12.83 -8.53
CA ILE A 160 -15.56 -13.22 -8.35
C ILE A 160 -15.69 -14.70 -8.03
N ASN A 161 -14.83 -15.56 -8.61
CA ASN A 161 -14.89 -17.01 -8.41
C ASN A 161 -14.05 -17.50 -7.22
N LEU A 162 -13.28 -16.63 -6.58
CA LEU A 162 -12.42 -16.96 -5.45
C LEU A 162 -13.22 -16.99 -4.13
N ARG A 163 -12.96 -18.01 -3.29
CA ARG A 163 -13.45 -18.02 -1.91
C ARG A 163 -12.43 -17.31 -1.02
N PHE A 164 -12.85 -16.24 -0.35
CA PHE A 164 -11.98 -15.45 0.52
C PHE A 164 -12.74 -14.90 1.71
N SER A 165 -12.01 -14.58 2.78
CA SER A 165 -12.50 -13.87 3.97
C SER A 165 -11.93 -12.46 4.09
N ASN A 166 -10.77 -12.21 3.50
CA ASN A 166 -10.09 -10.92 3.49
C ASN A 166 -9.96 -10.41 2.04
N LEU A 167 -10.52 -9.23 1.78
CA LEU A 167 -10.52 -8.66 0.42
C LEU A 167 -9.11 -8.29 -0.06
N TRP A 168 -8.23 -7.77 0.82
CA TRP A 168 -6.85 -7.46 0.44
C TRP A 168 -6.09 -8.71 0.01
N GLU A 169 -6.21 -9.79 0.77
CA GLU A 169 -5.61 -11.08 0.39
C GLU A 169 -6.12 -11.55 -0.96
N ALA A 170 -7.44 -11.50 -1.18
CA ALA A 170 -8.04 -11.89 -2.45
C ALA A 170 -7.55 -11.04 -3.63
N LEU A 171 -7.48 -9.72 -3.45
CA LEU A 171 -6.99 -8.81 -4.48
C LEU A 171 -5.53 -9.08 -4.84
N ARG A 172 -4.66 -9.22 -3.85
CA ARG A 172 -3.24 -9.53 -4.07
C ARG A 172 -3.04 -10.92 -4.67
N TYR A 173 -3.81 -11.89 -4.21
CA TYR A 173 -3.79 -13.24 -4.77
C TYR A 173 -4.08 -13.23 -6.28
N VAL A 174 -5.19 -12.60 -6.71
CA VAL A 174 -5.53 -12.55 -8.14
C VAL A 174 -4.57 -11.69 -8.96
N GLN A 175 -3.94 -10.67 -8.37
CA GLN A 175 -2.89 -9.91 -9.04
C GLN A 175 -1.64 -10.77 -9.31
N ILE A 176 -1.23 -11.61 -8.37
CA ILE A 176 -0.07 -12.49 -8.53
C ILE A 176 -0.39 -13.62 -9.52
N THR A 177 -1.51 -14.33 -9.35
CA THR A 177 -1.91 -15.42 -10.25
C THR A 177 -2.23 -14.93 -11.65
N GLY A 178 -2.87 -13.78 -11.79
CA GLY A 178 -3.17 -13.15 -13.08
C GLY A 178 -1.93 -12.66 -13.84
N GLN A 179 -0.77 -12.64 -13.19
CA GLN A 179 0.53 -12.37 -13.82
C GLN A 179 1.38 -13.63 -14.03
N GLY A 180 0.81 -14.82 -13.82
CA GLY A 180 1.46 -16.11 -14.04
C GLY A 180 2.09 -16.73 -12.79
N GLY A 181 1.90 -16.14 -11.62
CA GLY A 181 2.42 -16.70 -10.36
C GLY A 181 1.71 -17.99 -9.97
N SER A 182 2.47 -18.90 -9.32
CA SER A 182 1.91 -20.13 -8.78
C SER A 182 0.94 -19.87 -7.64
N HIS A 183 0.03 -20.82 -7.40
CA HIS A 183 -0.89 -20.75 -6.25
C HIS A 183 -0.16 -20.71 -4.90
N GLN A 184 0.95 -21.42 -4.79
CA GLN A 184 1.77 -21.41 -3.58
C GLN A 184 2.36 -20.01 -3.31
N LEU A 185 3.00 -19.42 -4.31
CA LEU A 185 3.54 -18.05 -4.22
C LEU A 185 2.46 -17.05 -3.88
N ALA A 186 1.34 -17.08 -4.60
CA ALA A 186 0.21 -16.17 -4.38
C ALA A 186 -0.34 -16.30 -2.96
N SER A 187 -0.54 -17.53 -2.46
CA SER A 187 -1.06 -17.80 -1.10
C SER A 187 -0.11 -17.35 0.00
N THR A 188 1.20 -17.38 -0.25
CA THR A 188 2.20 -16.91 0.72
C THR A 188 2.28 -15.39 0.74
N LEU A 189 2.40 -14.75 -0.43
CA LEU A 189 2.61 -13.31 -0.51
C LEU A 189 1.34 -12.51 -0.18
N CYS A 190 0.15 -12.96 -0.60
CA CYS A 190 -1.09 -12.21 -0.39
C CYS A 190 -1.42 -11.99 1.10
N ARG A 191 -0.91 -12.84 1.99
CA ARG A 191 -1.11 -12.72 3.46
C ARG A 191 -0.21 -11.68 4.12
N LYS A 192 0.75 -11.10 3.38
CA LYS A 192 1.68 -10.13 3.98
C LYS A 192 0.98 -8.79 4.20
N PHE A 193 0.94 -8.35 5.44
CA PHE A 193 0.24 -7.12 5.85
C PHE A 193 0.71 -5.89 5.08
N VAL A 194 1.99 -5.84 4.70
CA VAL A 194 2.56 -4.75 3.88
C VAL A 194 1.89 -4.60 2.51
N LEU A 195 1.22 -5.65 2.02
CA LEU A 195 0.45 -5.63 0.78
C LEU A 195 -1.03 -5.27 0.99
N HIS A 196 -1.51 -5.17 2.24
CA HIS A 196 -2.92 -4.91 2.55
C HIS A 196 -3.26 -3.43 2.51
N GLN A 197 -2.84 -2.76 1.45
CA GLN A 197 -3.13 -1.34 1.18
C GLN A 197 -3.14 -1.07 -0.33
N ALA A 198 -3.79 0.03 -0.72
CA ALA A 198 -3.60 0.60 -2.04
C ALA A 198 -2.31 1.43 -2.07
N PHE A 199 -1.52 1.29 -3.13
CA PHE A 199 -0.29 2.05 -3.32
C PHE A 199 -0.54 3.26 -4.22
N VAL A 200 0.14 4.36 -3.98
CA VAL A 200 0.06 5.57 -4.83
C VAL A 200 0.42 5.21 -6.28
N PHE A 201 1.45 4.37 -6.46
CA PHE A 201 1.88 3.86 -7.76
C PHE A 201 1.49 2.39 -7.95
N GLU A 202 0.22 2.08 -7.73
CA GLU A 202 -0.34 0.71 -7.76
C GLU A 202 0.06 -0.08 -9.03
N ALA A 203 0.02 0.55 -10.21
CA ALA A 203 0.39 -0.12 -11.46
C ALA A 203 1.88 -0.54 -11.49
N LYS A 204 2.78 0.21 -10.85
CA LYS A 204 4.19 -0.18 -10.72
C LYS A 204 4.36 -1.30 -9.71
N MET A 205 3.64 -1.23 -8.58
CA MET A 205 3.62 -2.28 -7.58
C MET A 205 3.12 -3.60 -8.16
N VAL A 206 2.05 -3.58 -8.95
CA VAL A 206 1.54 -4.79 -9.62
C VAL A 206 2.54 -5.34 -10.64
N ARG A 207 3.27 -4.49 -11.39
CA ARG A 207 4.36 -4.97 -12.26
C ARG A 207 5.49 -5.62 -11.48
N MET A 208 5.82 -5.11 -10.29
CA MET A 208 6.77 -5.75 -9.38
C MET A 208 6.26 -7.14 -8.94
N LEU A 209 4.99 -7.26 -8.54
CA LEU A 209 4.40 -8.58 -8.27
C LEU A 209 4.51 -9.53 -9.47
N GLY A 210 4.33 -9.02 -10.70
CA GLY A 210 4.52 -9.77 -11.93
C GLY A 210 5.98 -10.19 -12.16
N PHE A 211 6.96 -9.42 -11.73
CA PHE A 211 8.35 -9.84 -11.75
C PHE A 211 8.55 -11.08 -10.84
N PHE A 212 8.06 -11.04 -9.60
CA PHE A 212 8.12 -12.18 -8.68
C PHE A 212 7.32 -13.39 -9.19
N ALA A 213 6.14 -13.14 -9.76
CA ALA A 213 5.27 -14.19 -10.29
C ALA A 213 5.94 -15.06 -11.38
N ARG A 214 6.85 -14.47 -12.15
CA ARG A 214 7.57 -15.15 -13.26
C ARG A 214 8.88 -15.80 -12.84
N GLN A 215 9.23 -15.78 -11.56
CA GLN A 215 10.44 -16.48 -11.11
C GLN A 215 10.19 -17.99 -11.06
N THR A 216 11.20 -18.74 -11.49
CA THR A 216 11.17 -20.22 -11.53
C THR A 216 11.72 -20.85 -10.24
N THR A 217 12.05 -20.04 -9.22
CA THR A 217 12.58 -20.55 -7.96
C THR A 217 11.46 -21.07 -7.06
N ASP A 218 11.71 -22.18 -6.41
CA ASP A 218 10.83 -22.75 -5.37
C ASP A 218 11.06 -22.12 -3.99
N ASP A 219 12.10 -21.27 -3.85
CA ASP A 219 12.39 -20.56 -2.60
C ASP A 219 11.48 -19.34 -2.42
N VAL A 220 10.24 -19.62 -2.05
CA VAL A 220 9.22 -18.59 -1.79
C VAL A 220 9.62 -17.69 -0.63
N GLU A 221 10.38 -18.21 0.36
CA GLU A 221 10.84 -17.43 1.50
C GLU A 221 11.86 -16.36 1.09
N GLN A 222 12.77 -16.69 0.16
CA GLN A 222 13.70 -15.72 -0.41
C GLN A 222 12.93 -14.61 -1.17
N LEU A 223 11.97 -14.99 -2.01
CA LEU A 223 11.14 -14.04 -2.76
C LEU A 223 10.38 -13.11 -1.81
N GLU A 224 9.83 -13.64 -0.72
CA GLU A 224 9.15 -12.86 0.31
C GLU A 224 10.07 -11.82 0.96
N LYS A 225 11.27 -12.22 1.38
CA LYS A 225 12.25 -11.32 2.02
C LYS A 225 12.63 -10.15 1.11
N ILE A 226 12.87 -10.44 -0.18
CA ILE A 226 13.20 -9.42 -1.18
C ILE A 226 12.00 -8.49 -1.44
N LEU A 227 10.79 -9.04 -1.56
CA LEU A 227 9.56 -8.26 -1.74
C LEU A 227 9.34 -7.28 -0.59
N ILE A 228 9.44 -7.75 0.66
CA ILE A 228 9.28 -6.91 1.85
C ILE A 228 10.32 -5.80 1.86
N TRP A 229 11.57 -6.12 1.61
CA TRP A 229 12.65 -5.13 1.53
C TRP A 229 12.40 -4.07 0.45
N LEU A 230 11.95 -4.46 -0.75
CA LEU A 230 11.59 -3.51 -1.82
C LEU A 230 10.43 -2.60 -1.40
N LEU A 231 9.42 -3.12 -0.72
CA LEU A 231 8.28 -2.32 -0.25
C LEU A 231 8.65 -1.39 0.92
N GLU A 232 9.61 -1.80 1.75
CA GLU A 232 10.20 -0.88 2.74
C GLU A 232 10.99 0.25 2.06
N CYS A 233 11.65 -0.04 0.92
CA CYS A 233 12.34 0.96 0.13
C CYS A 233 11.38 1.90 -0.59
N PHE A 234 10.27 1.38 -1.11
CA PHE A 234 9.28 2.08 -1.93
C PHE A 234 7.86 1.92 -1.34
N PRO A 235 7.57 2.53 -0.18
CA PRO A 235 6.29 2.34 0.52
C PRO A 235 5.08 2.89 -0.24
N ASP A 236 5.30 3.80 -1.19
CA ASP A 236 4.28 4.34 -2.09
C ASP A 236 4.03 3.47 -3.34
N GLY A 237 4.82 2.39 -3.52
CA GLY A 237 4.78 1.50 -4.68
C GLY A 237 5.51 2.03 -5.92
N ASN A 238 6.28 3.12 -5.80
CA ASN A 238 7.09 3.66 -6.91
C ASN A 238 8.36 2.83 -7.16
N VAL A 239 8.18 1.53 -7.26
CA VAL A 239 9.28 0.57 -7.48
C VAL A 239 9.90 0.79 -8.86
N PRO A 240 11.24 0.77 -8.98
CA PRO A 240 11.91 0.85 -10.28
C PRO A 240 11.56 -0.35 -11.17
N ASP A 241 11.77 -0.22 -12.46
CA ASP A 241 11.58 -1.34 -13.38
C ASP A 241 12.61 -2.45 -13.10
N LEU A 242 12.11 -3.64 -12.79
CA LEU A 242 12.92 -4.81 -12.47
C LEU A 242 13.23 -5.69 -13.70
N HIS A 243 12.84 -5.26 -14.91
CA HIS A 243 12.94 -6.08 -16.14
C HIS A 243 14.36 -6.63 -16.40
N ARG A 244 15.41 -5.86 -16.05
CA ARG A 244 16.82 -6.26 -16.23
C ARG A 244 17.48 -6.78 -14.96
N ARG A 245 16.71 -7.02 -13.89
CA ARG A 245 17.20 -7.49 -12.61
C ARG A 245 17.00 -8.99 -12.48
N SER A 246 17.84 -9.65 -11.68
CA SER A 246 17.64 -11.04 -11.25
C SER A 246 17.40 -11.09 -9.74
N ILE A 247 16.77 -12.17 -9.26
CA ILE A 247 16.61 -12.42 -7.83
C ILE A 247 17.96 -12.43 -7.12
N ALA A 248 18.98 -13.06 -7.72
CA ALA A 248 20.33 -13.09 -7.16
C ALA A 248 20.95 -11.69 -7.05
N SER A 249 20.66 -10.76 -7.98
CA SER A 249 21.14 -9.38 -7.88
C SER A 249 20.43 -8.60 -6.79
N LEU A 250 19.13 -8.78 -6.65
CA LEU A 250 18.32 -8.13 -5.59
C LEU A 250 18.70 -8.68 -4.20
N GLN A 251 18.95 -9.99 -4.10
CA GLN A 251 19.42 -10.63 -2.87
C GLN A 251 20.73 -10.03 -2.41
N ARG A 252 21.74 -9.96 -3.29
CA ARG A 252 23.03 -9.36 -2.97
C ARG A 252 22.91 -7.92 -2.50
N GLU A 253 22.06 -7.13 -3.16
CA GLU A 253 21.83 -5.74 -2.79
C GLU A 253 21.15 -5.61 -1.41
N MET A 254 20.17 -6.46 -1.12
CA MET A 254 19.52 -6.53 0.20
C MET A 254 20.50 -6.96 1.29
N ASP A 255 21.33 -7.98 1.03
CA ASP A 255 22.30 -8.48 2.00
C ASP A 255 23.39 -7.45 2.28
N GLN A 256 23.88 -6.76 1.24
CA GLN A 256 24.82 -5.66 1.38
C GLN A 256 24.23 -4.53 2.22
N PHE A 257 22.98 -4.11 1.95
CA PHE A 257 22.29 -3.10 2.74
C PHE A 257 22.18 -3.50 4.22
N ARG A 258 21.86 -4.77 4.51
CA ARG A 258 21.79 -5.30 5.89
C ARG A 258 23.15 -5.34 6.55
N HIS A 259 24.17 -5.78 5.83
CA HIS A 259 25.56 -5.82 6.31
C HIS A 259 26.03 -4.42 6.69
N ASP A 260 25.82 -3.43 5.81
CA ASP A 260 26.21 -2.04 6.06
C ASP A 260 25.46 -1.45 7.27
N ALA A 261 24.17 -1.80 7.43
CA ALA A 261 23.40 -1.38 8.60
C ALA A 261 23.94 -1.97 9.92
N LEU A 262 24.53 -3.17 9.88
CA LEU A 262 25.19 -3.80 11.04
C LEU A 262 26.54 -3.15 11.33
N LEU A 263 27.36 -2.92 10.30
CA LEU A 263 28.66 -2.22 10.46
C LEU A 263 28.42 -0.81 11.01
N ALA A 264 27.36 -0.18 10.59
CA ALA A 264 26.94 1.13 11.04
C ALA A 264 26.69 1.23 12.55
N LYS A 265 26.20 0.17 13.18
CA LYS A 265 25.97 0.14 14.64
C LYS A 265 27.27 0.14 15.45
N ASN A 266 28.37 -0.32 14.86
CA ASN A 266 29.66 -0.54 15.53
C ASN A 266 30.73 0.48 15.12
N ALA A 267 30.40 1.46 14.25
CA ALA A 267 31.36 2.43 13.73
C ALA A 267 31.75 3.49 14.78
N THR A 268 33.04 3.68 14.96
CA THR A 268 33.60 4.85 15.67
C THR A 268 33.38 6.14 14.86
N VAL A 269 33.18 7.26 15.55
CA VAL A 269 32.98 8.55 14.87
C VAL A 269 34.32 9.05 14.31
N VAL A 270 34.52 8.89 13.01
CA VAL A 270 35.72 9.37 12.31
C VAL A 270 35.33 10.46 11.33
N ALA A 271 36.10 11.54 11.31
CA ALA A 271 36.00 12.60 10.30
C ALA A 271 36.81 12.21 9.07
N TYR A 272 36.29 12.57 7.89
CA TYR A 272 36.95 12.30 6.61
C TYR A 272 37.77 13.52 6.15
N GLN A 273 38.79 13.28 5.36
CA GLN A 273 39.55 14.34 4.69
C GLN A 273 38.68 14.94 3.58
N PRO A 274 38.62 16.30 3.46
CA PRO A 274 37.90 16.93 2.37
C PRO A 274 38.46 16.53 1.01
N SER A 275 37.60 16.30 0.02
CA SER A 275 37.98 15.92 -1.33
C SER A 275 38.63 17.04 -2.15
N GLY A 276 38.50 18.28 -1.69
CA GLY A 276 38.91 19.48 -2.42
C GLY A 276 37.86 20.01 -3.38
N CYS A 277 36.78 19.29 -3.66
CA CYS A 277 35.62 19.85 -4.35
C CYS A 277 34.78 20.71 -3.42
N LYS A 278 34.04 21.68 -3.96
CA LYS A 278 33.26 22.63 -3.20
C LYS A 278 31.77 22.22 -3.19
N PRO A 279 31.10 22.40 -2.05
CA PRO A 279 29.64 22.35 -2.00
C PRO A 279 29.02 23.37 -2.95
N ALA A 280 27.85 23.04 -3.50
CA ALA A 280 27.12 23.93 -4.39
C ALA A 280 25.66 24.03 -4.03
N THR A 281 25.06 25.20 -4.27
CA THR A 281 23.63 25.44 -4.13
C THR A 281 23.07 26.02 -5.42
N PHE A 282 22.02 25.40 -5.94
CA PHE A 282 21.32 25.87 -7.13
C PHE A 282 19.87 26.21 -6.75
N LEU A 283 19.45 27.41 -7.17
CA LEU A 283 18.08 27.88 -6.96
C LEU A 283 17.28 27.66 -8.25
N GLU A 284 16.13 27.08 -8.14
CA GLU A 284 15.13 27.00 -9.20
C GLU A 284 14.09 28.08 -8.96
N VAL A 285 14.04 29.05 -9.89
CA VAL A 285 13.18 30.22 -9.77
C VAL A 285 12.13 30.15 -10.88
N GLY A 286 10.86 30.32 -10.50
CA GLY A 286 9.74 30.37 -11.42
C GLY A 286 9.46 31.78 -11.96
N GLU A 287 8.35 31.91 -12.68
CA GLU A 287 7.88 33.18 -13.18
C GLU A 287 7.67 34.19 -12.05
N GLY A 288 8.09 35.44 -12.26
CA GLY A 288 8.01 36.50 -11.26
C GLY A 288 9.08 36.43 -10.16
N GLY A 289 10.12 35.60 -10.30
CA GLY A 289 11.23 35.53 -9.32
C GLY A 289 10.90 34.71 -8.06
N LEU A 290 9.81 33.93 -8.05
CA LEU A 290 9.45 33.08 -6.94
C LEU A 290 10.40 31.87 -6.84
N LEU A 291 11.02 31.67 -5.67
CA LEU A 291 11.84 30.48 -5.41
C LEU A 291 10.95 29.24 -5.36
N LEU A 292 11.17 28.30 -6.28
CA LEU A 292 10.43 27.04 -6.35
C LEU A 292 11.15 25.93 -5.59
N ASN A 293 12.43 25.72 -5.86
CA ASN A 293 13.23 24.68 -5.23
C ASN A 293 14.68 25.14 -4.98
N THR A 294 15.28 24.53 -3.96
CA THR A 294 16.71 24.68 -3.67
C THR A 294 17.37 23.30 -3.81
N PHE A 295 18.44 23.22 -4.59
CA PHE A 295 19.24 22.01 -4.75
C PHE A 295 20.61 22.22 -4.15
N GLU A 296 21.03 21.33 -3.26
CA GLU A 296 22.29 21.44 -2.53
C GLU A 296 23.13 20.18 -2.75
N LEU A 297 24.41 20.37 -3.10
CA LEU A 297 25.42 19.31 -3.09
C LEU A 297 26.29 19.49 -1.86
N VAL A 298 26.27 18.47 -0.99
CA VAL A 298 26.93 18.49 0.31
C VAL A 298 27.86 17.29 0.42
N GLU A 299 29.13 17.53 0.74
CA GLU A 299 30.10 16.46 1.00
C GLU A 299 29.79 15.74 2.31
N ILE A 300 29.91 14.44 2.31
CA ILE A 300 29.79 13.59 3.49
C ILE A 300 31.15 13.57 4.19
N SER A 301 31.25 14.24 5.31
CA SER A 301 32.51 14.53 6.02
C SER A 301 32.84 13.59 7.20
N GLY A 302 32.09 12.51 7.38
CA GLY A 302 32.35 11.56 8.47
C GLY A 302 31.35 10.40 8.57
N ASP A 303 31.71 9.42 9.37
CA ASP A 303 30.98 8.17 9.58
C ASP A 303 29.48 8.42 9.89
N LYS A 304 29.15 9.35 10.80
CA LYS A 304 27.76 9.65 11.16
C LYS A 304 26.93 10.12 9.95
N GLN A 305 27.53 10.97 9.12
CA GLN A 305 26.85 11.48 7.92
C GLN A 305 26.72 10.40 6.85
N LEU A 306 27.77 9.58 6.66
CA LEU A 306 27.75 8.47 5.72
C LEU A 306 26.67 7.44 6.09
N LEU A 307 26.56 7.13 7.39
CA LEU A 307 25.50 6.29 7.93
C LEU A 307 24.10 6.87 7.73
N ALA A 308 23.96 8.17 8.01
CA ALA A 308 22.69 8.86 7.82
C ALA A 308 22.28 8.89 6.34
N GLU A 309 23.26 9.04 5.43
CA GLU A 309 23.04 8.96 3.99
C GLU A 309 22.57 7.56 3.59
N GLY A 310 23.30 6.50 3.96
CA GLY A 310 22.94 5.12 3.63
C GLY A 310 21.55 4.73 4.14
N ARG A 311 21.18 5.13 5.37
CA ARG A 311 19.85 4.88 5.94
C ARG A 311 18.74 5.61 5.20
N ALA A 312 18.93 6.89 4.92
CA ALA A 312 17.93 7.72 4.25
C ALA A 312 17.74 7.31 2.79
N MET A 313 18.85 7.01 2.10
CA MET A 313 18.87 6.61 0.69
C MET A 313 18.67 5.10 0.51
N LYS A 314 18.65 4.33 1.61
CA LYS A 314 18.52 2.86 1.58
C LYS A 314 19.47 2.22 0.56
N ASN A 315 20.72 2.60 0.63
CA ASN A 315 21.81 2.13 -0.22
C ASN A 315 23.02 1.70 0.62
N CYS A 316 23.98 1.00 0.00
CA CYS A 316 25.16 0.46 0.65
C CYS A 316 26.34 1.44 0.67
N VAL A 317 26.10 2.75 0.70
CA VAL A 317 27.16 3.76 0.63
C VAL A 317 28.25 3.62 1.72
N PHE A 318 27.93 2.99 2.85
CA PHE A 318 28.89 2.75 3.92
C PHE A 318 30.04 1.79 3.54
N THR A 319 29.86 0.98 2.48
CA THR A 319 30.97 0.15 1.93
C THR A 319 32.13 0.98 1.42
N TYR A 320 31.88 2.21 0.97
CA TYR A 320 32.92 3.14 0.51
C TYR A 320 33.75 3.76 1.64
N ARG A 321 33.40 3.46 2.92
CA ARG A 321 34.11 4.02 4.09
C ARG A 321 35.62 3.85 4.00
N GLY A 322 36.10 2.67 3.56
CA GLY A 322 37.52 2.39 3.41
C GLY A 322 38.20 3.31 2.40
N ASP A 323 37.59 3.48 1.24
CA ASP A 323 38.12 4.30 0.14
C ASP A 323 38.08 5.80 0.49
N VAL A 324 37.02 6.22 1.20
CA VAL A 324 36.90 7.60 1.70
C VAL A 324 37.98 7.90 2.75
N LEU A 325 38.23 6.98 3.67
CA LEU A 325 39.29 7.11 4.69
C LEU A 325 40.68 7.21 4.07
N ARG A 326 40.94 6.50 2.96
CA ARG A 326 42.20 6.59 2.21
C ARG A 326 42.29 7.82 1.32
N GLY A 327 41.22 8.61 1.21
CA GLY A 327 41.15 9.77 0.30
C GLY A 327 41.00 9.38 -1.18
N GLU A 328 40.74 8.10 -1.49
CA GLU A 328 40.58 7.58 -2.86
C GLU A 328 39.23 7.97 -3.44
N ALA A 329 38.19 8.07 -2.60
CA ALA A 329 36.86 8.50 -2.99
C ALA A 329 36.31 9.57 -2.06
N SER A 330 35.32 10.32 -2.53
CA SER A 330 34.44 11.15 -1.71
C SER A 330 32.99 10.87 -2.03
N ILE A 331 32.14 10.97 -1.01
CA ILE A 331 30.71 10.76 -1.14
C ILE A 331 29.98 12.09 -0.94
N TRP A 332 29.05 12.36 -1.84
CA TRP A 332 28.26 13.57 -1.87
C TRP A 332 26.77 13.27 -1.83
N SER A 333 26.01 14.15 -1.19
CA SER A 333 24.55 14.08 -1.13
C SER A 333 23.95 15.22 -1.93
N LEU A 334 23.21 14.92 -2.99
CA LEU A 334 22.34 15.89 -3.65
C LEU A 334 21.02 15.93 -2.86
N ARG A 335 20.62 17.14 -2.46
CA ARG A 335 19.38 17.40 -1.71
C ARG A 335 18.49 18.38 -2.46
N LYS A 336 17.19 18.16 -2.40
CA LYS A 336 16.16 19.10 -2.89
C LYS A 336 15.35 19.57 -1.70
N ASN A 337 15.35 20.86 -1.42
CA ASN A 337 14.67 21.45 -0.25
C ASN A 337 15.05 20.74 1.07
N GLY A 338 16.33 20.40 1.25
CA GLY A 338 16.85 19.66 2.40
C GLY A 338 16.62 18.15 2.37
N ILE A 339 15.79 17.62 1.46
CA ILE A 339 15.51 16.18 1.33
C ILE A 339 16.53 15.53 0.38
N ARG A 340 17.15 14.41 0.80
CA ARG A 340 18.12 13.67 -0.01
C ARG A 340 17.49 13.13 -1.28
N LEU A 341 18.08 13.47 -2.43
CA LEU A 341 17.62 13.08 -3.75
C LEU A 341 18.52 12.00 -4.36
N ALA A 342 19.83 12.16 -4.25
CA ALA A 342 20.81 11.20 -4.77
C ALA A 342 22.10 11.18 -3.92
N THR A 343 22.74 10.01 -3.90
CA THR A 343 24.10 9.80 -3.39
C THR A 343 25.06 9.72 -4.57
N ILE A 344 26.19 10.41 -4.49
CA ILE A 344 27.16 10.60 -5.57
C ILE A 344 28.54 10.13 -5.08
N GLU A 345 29.25 9.37 -5.91
CA GLU A 345 30.62 8.94 -5.70
C GLU A 345 31.55 9.68 -6.67
N VAL A 346 32.63 10.24 -6.15
CA VAL A 346 33.70 10.88 -6.91
C VAL A 346 35.03 10.17 -6.59
N ALA A 347 35.75 9.72 -7.61
CA ALA A 347 37.13 9.25 -7.47
C ALA A 347 38.06 10.45 -7.39
N ASN A 348 38.59 10.77 -6.20
CA ASN A 348 39.32 12.00 -5.91
C ASN A 348 40.64 12.15 -6.71
N PRO A 349 41.49 11.11 -6.80
CA PRO A 349 42.76 11.24 -7.55
C PRO A 349 42.57 11.54 -9.01
N LEU A 350 41.48 11.06 -9.60
CA LEU A 350 41.17 11.19 -11.02
C LEU A 350 40.23 12.36 -11.33
N LYS A 351 39.63 12.95 -10.31
CA LYS A 351 38.54 13.93 -10.45
C LYS A 351 37.42 13.41 -11.36
N VAL A 352 36.97 12.19 -11.14
CA VAL A 352 35.94 11.52 -11.96
C VAL A 352 34.71 11.24 -11.16
N LEU A 353 33.56 11.67 -11.68
CA LEU A 353 32.25 11.28 -11.21
C LEU A 353 31.99 9.81 -11.59
N MET A 354 31.99 8.93 -10.61
CA MET A 354 31.94 7.47 -10.82
C MET A 354 30.52 6.92 -10.81
N GLN A 355 29.69 7.40 -9.89
CA GLN A 355 28.35 6.86 -9.70
C GLN A 355 27.39 7.92 -9.16
N VAL A 356 26.14 7.89 -9.64
CA VAL A 356 25.00 8.66 -9.10
C VAL A 356 23.82 7.73 -8.89
N LYS A 357 23.41 7.56 -7.65
CA LYS A 357 22.30 6.67 -7.28
C LYS A 357 21.26 7.39 -6.45
N ARG A 358 20.02 7.24 -6.86
CA ARG A 358 18.85 7.64 -6.08
C ARG A 358 18.53 6.60 -5.02
N LYS A 359 17.50 6.86 -4.22
CA LYS A 359 17.05 5.95 -3.15
C LYS A 359 16.91 4.51 -3.67
N CYS A 360 17.40 3.55 -2.86
CA CYS A 360 17.45 2.12 -3.18
C CYS A 360 18.22 1.80 -4.47
N ASN A 361 19.31 2.49 -4.68
CA ASN A 361 20.18 2.35 -5.86
C ASN A 361 19.47 2.56 -7.22
N ALA A 362 18.32 3.25 -7.21
CA ALA A 362 17.62 3.60 -8.43
C ALA A 362 18.49 4.50 -9.32
N PRO A 363 18.39 4.38 -10.67
CA PRO A 363 19.10 5.25 -11.60
C PRO A 363 18.73 6.71 -11.41
N ALA A 364 19.64 7.61 -11.75
CA ALA A 364 19.38 9.04 -11.77
C ALA A 364 18.30 9.39 -12.81
N ASP A 365 17.33 10.23 -12.42
CA ASP A 365 16.38 10.84 -13.35
C ASP A 365 16.95 12.12 -13.97
N GLU A 366 16.25 12.70 -14.90
CA GLU A 366 16.70 13.88 -15.64
C GLU A 366 16.90 15.11 -14.72
N GLU A 367 16.09 15.24 -13.67
CA GLU A 367 16.26 16.31 -12.66
C GLU A 367 17.58 16.12 -11.90
N THR A 368 17.84 14.91 -11.42
CA THR A 368 19.08 14.55 -10.73
C THR A 368 20.30 14.79 -11.64
N LYS A 369 20.26 14.29 -12.88
CA LYS A 369 21.35 14.47 -13.86
C LYS A 369 21.64 15.95 -14.11
N LYS A 370 20.62 16.78 -14.31
CA LYS A 370 20.75 18.21 -14.56
C LYS A 370 21.62 18.90 -13.52
N TYR A 371 21.35 18.71 -12.24
CA TYR A 371 22.06 19.41 -11.17
C TYR A 371 23.43 18.78 -10.85
N VAL A 372 23.57 17.47 -11.00
CA VAL A 372 24.85 16.79 -10.84
C VAL A 372 25.82 17.19 -11.96
N LEU A 373 25.39 17.24 -13.22
CA LEU A 373 26.23 17.67 -14.35
C LEU A 373 26.65 19.14 -14.22
N LYS A 374 25.74 20.01 -13.79
CA LYS A 374 26.04 21.41 -13.51
C LYS A 374 27.16 21.58 -12.47
N TRP A 375 27.08 20.77 -11.39
CA TRP A 375 28.12 20.76 -10.37
C TRP A 375 29.42 20.16 -10.86
N ALA A 376 29.38 19.04 -11.60
CA ALA A 376 30.56 18.40 -12.17
C ALA A 376 31.32 19.33 -13.11
N GLU A 377 30.60 20.10 -13.94
CA GLU A 377 31.18 21.14 -14.79
C GLU A 377 31.88 22.23 -13.96
N HIS A 378 31.23 22.71 -12.90
CA HIS A 378 31.74 23.74 -12.00
C HIS A 378 33.03 23.31 -11.27
N GLU A 379 33.11 22.03 -10.88
CA GLU A 379 34.25 21.44 -10.17
C GLU A 379 35.27 20.79 -11.12
N CYS A 380 35.09 20.92 -12.43
CA CYS A 380 35.94 20.33 -13.49
C CYS A 380 36.08 18.80 -13.32
N LEU A 381 35.00 18.12 -12.96
CA LEU A 381 34.97 16.66 -12.85
C LEU A 381 34.71 16.02 -14.22
N ALA A 382 35.50 15.02 -14.58
CA ALA A 382 35.17 14.15 -15.69
C ALA A 382 33.98 13.24 -15.30
N VAL A 383 33.15 12.84 -16.27
CA VAL A 383 31.97 12.01 -16.03
C VAL A 383 32.23 10.64 -16.65
N SER A 384 32.17 9.60 -15.82
CA SER A 384 32.31 8.20 -16.27
C SER A 384 31.16 7.82 -17.22
N ASN A 385 31.42 7.01 -18.23
CA ASN A 385 30.39 6.49 -19.15
C ASN A 385 29.35 5.63 -18.45
N PHE A 386 29.64 5.14 -17.26
CA PHE A 386 28.76 4.23 -16.47
C PHE A 386 28.07 4.92 -15.29
N VAL A 387 28.23 6.22 -15.14
CA VAL A 387 27.80 6.99 -13.96
C VAL A 387 26.29 6.86 -13.64
N TRP A 388 25.47 6.65 -14.67
CA TRP A 388 24.01 6.69 -14.56
C TRP A 388 23.35 5.30 -14.42
N PHE A 389 24.09 4.21 -14.45
CA PHE A 389 23.59 2.85 -14.43
C PHE A 389 23.49 2.23 -13.04
#